data_19eda7cb9333d70766a7bd79cccee291
#
_entry.id   19eda7cb9333d70766a7bd79cccee291
#
_cell.length_a   1.000
_cell.length_b   1.000
_cell.length_c   1.000
_cell.angle_alpha   90.00
_cell.angle_beta   90.00
_cell.angle_gamma   90.00
#
_symmetry.space_group_name_H-M   'P 1'
#
loop_
_entity.id
_entity.type
_entity.pdbx_description
1 polymer ?
#
loop_
_entity_poly.entity_id
_entity_poly.type
_entity_poly.pdbx_seq_one_letter_code
_entity_poly.pdbx_strand_id
1 'polypeptide(L)'
;MVDHESQCHSCDEQEEFGELLKYTGAGFAGGLMTGAVLDHFGFHQSALGQWLVRTLSGEGESLFEGIYAIRQRIRGSAGSMAEAYGWGKLSGMVFPWIIDWGSRMVGINVYGVEGFYIPFFYALSDQFGANVAGLIFLRKKAGAWGRALSEYVRHPVMLSSAAIILVVPIGLLTARLLGFSPTTQTLTAVETIVANLCWVPPLIGWLMRK
;
A
#
# COMPACT_ATOMS: atom_id res chain seq x y z
N MET A 1 -30.27 26.27 -11.53
CA MET A 1 -29.51 26.48 -10.29
C MET A 1 -28.60 25.26 -10.21
N VAL A 2 -27.41 25.33 -10.77
CA VAL A 2 -26.46 24.20 -10.84
C VAL A 2 -25.73 24.20 -9.51
N ASP A 3 -25.72 23.04 -8.84
CA ASP A 3 -25.21 22.83 -7.49
C ASP A 3 -23.76 23.30 -7.33
N HIS A 4 -23.56 24.46 -6.75
CA HIS A 4 -22.27 24.98 -6.32
C HIS A 4 -21.62 24.10 -5.24
N GLU A 5 -22.41 23.33 -4.49
CA GLU A 5 -21.89 22.40 -3.45
C GLU A 5 -21.17 21.18 -4.04
N SER A 6 -21.62 20.66 -5.18
CA SER A 6 -20.96 19.50 -5.80
C SER A 6 -19.59 19.83 -6.40
N GLN A 7 -19.39 21.05 -6.86
CA GLN A 7 -18.08 21.50 -7.37
C GLN A 7 -17.02 21.69 -6.26
N CYS A 8 -17.43 22.13 -5.07
CA CYS A 8 -16.51 22.32 -3.95
C CYS A 8 -15.96 20.98 -3.43
N HIS A 9 -16.80 19.96 -3.34
CA HIS A 9 -16.41 18.65 -2.80
C HIS A 9 -15.39 17.91 -3.72
N SER A 10 -15.47 18.09 -5.04
CA SER A 10 -14.52 17.47 -5.96
C SER A 10 -13.13 18.14 -5.93
N CYS A 11 -13.07 19.44 -5.67
CA CYS A 11 -11.81 20.17 -5.52
C CYS A 11 -11.06 19.74 -4.27
N ASP A 12 -11.76 19.58 -3.15
CA ASP A 12 -11.17 19.17 -1.87
C ASP A 12 -10.54 17.77 -1.96
N GLU A 13 -11.25 16.82 -2.56
CA GLU A 13 -10.72 15.45 -2.73
C GLU A 13 -9.53 15.39 -3.69
N GLN A 14 -9.49 16.24 -4.73
CA GLN A 14 -8.34 16.33 -5.64
C GLN A 14 -7.11 16.87 -4.91
N GLU A 15 -7.29 17.89 -4.08
CA GLU A 15 -6.22 18.48 -3.28
C GLU A 15 -5.67 17.44 -2.28
N GLU A 16 -6.54 16.69 -1.61
CA GLU A 16 -6.18 15.64 -0.68
C GLU A 16 -5.38 14.51 -1.33
N PHE A 17 -5.81 14.01 -2.50
CA PHE A 17 -5.02 13.02 -3.24
C PHE A 17 -3.73 13.60 -3.80
N GLY A 18 -3.69 14.87 -4.16
CA GLY A 18 -2.47 15.58 -4.55
C GLY A 18 -1.48 15.70 -3.39
N GLU A 19 -1.97 15.95 -2.18
CA GLU A 19 -1.15 15.98 -0.97
C GLU A 19 -0.65 14.58 -0.62
N LEU A 20 -1.51 13.56 -0.64
CA LEU A 20 -1.15 12.17 -0.43
C LEU A 20 -0.05 11.72 -1.40
N LEU A 21 -0.16 12.07 -2.68
CA LEU A 21 0.83 11.74 -3.72
C LEU A 21 2.21 12.35 -3.43
N LYS A 22 2.26 13.56 -2.85
CA LYS A 22 3.53 14.17 -2.41
C LYS A 22 4.17 13.37 -1.28
N TYR A 23 3.36 12.89 -0.32
CA TYR A 23 3.85 12.02 0.76
C TYR A 23 4.33 10.68 0.22
N THR A 24 3.60 10.06 -0.70
CA THR A 24 4.00 8.82 -1.38
C THR A 24 5.36 9.00 -2.07
N GLY A 25 5.51 10.05 -2.88
CA GLY A 25 6.77 10.34 -3.57
C GLY A 25 7.94 10.62 -2.62
N ALA A 26 7.69 11.37 -1.55
CA ALA A 26 8.71 11.64 -0.53
C ALA A 26 9.10 10.35 0.23
N GLY A 27 8.14 9.50 0.55
CA GLY A 27 8.36 8.20 1.18
C GLY A 27 9.16 7.25 0.30
N PHE A 28 8.82 7.19 -0.98
CA PHE A 28 9.55 6.41 -1.97
C PHE A 28 11.02 6.87 -2.07
N ALA A 29 11.25 8.16 -2.31
CA ALA A 29 12.61 8.70 -2.44
C ALA A 29 13.41 8.56 -1.13
N GLY A 30 12.81 8.89 0.01
CA GLY A 30 13.43 8.76 1.33
C GLY A 30 13.70 7.31 1.68
N GLY A 31 12.80 6.39 1.35
CA GLY A 31 12.96 4.95 1.55
C GLY A 31 14.12 4.38 0.76
N LEU A 32 14.21 4.67 -0.54
CA LEU A 32 15.33 4.25 -1.38
C LEU A 32 16.67 4.77 -0.86
N MET A 33 16.74 6.06 -0.51
CA MET A 33 17.97 6.67 0.03
C MET A 33 18.37 6.04 1.35
N THR A 34 17.42 5.88 2.27
CA THR A 34 17.68 5.29 3.59
C THR A 34 18.10 3.82 3.46
N GLY A 35 17.41 3.05 2.62
CA GLY A 35 17.74 1.66 2.32
C GLY A 35 19.16 1.52 1.77
N ALA A 36 19.55 2.37 0.80
CA ALA A 36 20.90 2.37 0.24
C ALA A 36 21.98 2.73 1.28
N VAL A 37 21.72 3.69 2.16
CA VAL A 37 22.62 4.06 3.25
C VAL A 37 22.80 2.92 4.24
N LEU A 38 21.71 2.31 4.69
CA LEU A 38 21.74 1.19 5.63
C LEU A 38 22.46 -0.02 5.03
N ASP A 39 22.23 -0.30 3.73
CA ASP A 39 22.93 -1.37 3.02
C ASP A 39 24.44 -1.09 2.93
N HIS A 40 24.82 0.13 2.60
CA HIS A 40 26.23 0.57 2.53
C HIS A 40 26.97 0.36 3.87
N PHE A 41 26.30 0.62 5.00
CA PHE A 41 26.88 0.40 6.33
C PHE A 41 26.76 -1.05 6.83
N GLY A 42 26.34 -1.98 6.01
CA GLY A 42 26.28 -3.41 6.33
C GLY A 42 25.16 -3.82 7.26
N PHE A 43 24.13 -2.99 7.42
CA PHE A 43 22.96 -3.33 8.27
C PHE A 43 22.22 -4.59 7.78
N HIS A 44 22.32 -4.91 6.50
CA HIS A 44 21.76 -6.14 5.92
C HIS A 44 22.36 -7.44 6.51
N GLN A 45 23.45 -7.39 7.25
CA GLN A 45 24.10 -8.58 7.85
C GLN A 45 23.36 -9.11 9.07
N SER A 46 22.49 -8.34 9.72
CA SER A 46 21.66 -8.78 10.83
C SER A 46 20.21 -8.95 10.44
N ALA A 47 19.46 -9.83 11.13
CA ALA A 47 18.04 -10.03 10.89
C ALA A 47 17.22 -8.72 11.07
N LEU A 48 17.56 -7.93 12.10
CA LEU A 48 16.95 -6.63 12.34
C LEU A 48 17.31 -5.64 11.23
N GLY A 49 18.57 -5.62 10.79
CA GLY A 49 19.04 -4.75 9.72
C GLY A 49 18.38 -5.09 8.39
N GLN A 50 18.28 -6.37 8.04
CA GLN A 50 17.55 -6.81 6.83
C GLN A 50 16.09 -6.36 6.86
N TRP A 51 15.44 -6.49 8.00
CA TRP A 51 14.07 -6.02 8.16
C TRP A 51 13.96 -4.50 7.97
N LEU A 52 14.83 -3.72 8.61
CA LEU A 52 14.87 -2.26 8.48
C LEU A 52 15.13 -1.83 7.03
N VAL A 53 16.11 -2.41 6.36
CA VAL A 53 16.44 -2.10 4.96
C VAL A 53 15.22 -2.38 4.07
N ARG A 54 14.59 -3.54 4.20
CA ARG A 54 13.42 -3.92 3.41
C ARG A 54 12.24 -2.99 3.66
N THR A 55 11.91 -2.74 4.93
CA THR A 55 10.77 -1.88 5.30
C THR A 55 10.98 -0.45 4.80
N LEU A 56 12.17 0.10 4.98
CA LEU A 56 12.41 1.49 4.60
C LEU A 56 12.62 1.67 3.09
N SER A 57 13.23 0.71 2.40
CA SER A 57 13.46 0.81 0.96
C SER A 57 12.28 0.35 0.10
N GLY A 58 11.46 -0.60 0.59
CA GLY A 58 10.33 -1.17 -0.16
C GLY A 58 8.97 -0.62 0.24
N GLU A 59 8.82 -0.11 1.46
CA GLU A 59 7.53 0.33 2.02
C GLU A 59 7.59 1.76 2.58
N GLY A 60 8.58 2.54 2.17
CA GLY A 60 8.73 3.93 2.61
C GLY A 60 7.53 4.78 2.27
N GLU A 61 6.90 4.55 1.10
CA GLU A 61 5.69 5.24 0.68
C GLU A 61 4.50 4.92 1.59
N SER A 62 4.31 3.66 1.98
CA SER A 62 3.22 3.26 2.89
C SER A 62 3.36 3.90 4.27
N LEU A 63 4.59 4.03 4.76
CA LEU A 63 4.88 4.74 6.00
C LEU A 63 4.50 6.22 5.89
N PHE A 64 4.89 6.90 4.81
CA PHE A 64 4.60 8.32 4.60
C PHE A 64 3.11 8.57 4.33
N GLU A 65 2.42 7.68 3.63
CA GLU A 65 0.97 7.73 3.48
C GLU A 65 0.26 7.57 4.82
N GLY A 66 0.79 6.72 5.72
CA GLY A 66 0.35 6.63 7.11
C GLY A 66 0.58 7.92 7.89
N ILE A 67 1.75 8.56 7.73
CA ILE A 67 2.04 9.87 8.32
C ILE A 67 1.07 10.93 7.82
N TYR A 68 0.75 10.94 6.52
CA TYR A 68 -0.30 11.79 5.97
C TYR A 68 -1.64 11.58 6.70
N ALA A 69 -2.09 10.33 6.83
CA ALA A 69 -3.35 10.02 7.49
C ALA A 69 -3.37 10.46 8.97
N ILE A 70 -2.27 10.25 9.70
CA ILE A 70 -2.11 10.73 11.08
C ILE A 70 -2.20 12.26 11.14
N ARG A 71 -1.51 12.96 10.24
CA ARG A 71 -1.54 14.42 10.15
C ARG A 71 -2.95 14.95 9.89
N GLN A 72 -3.70 14.34 8.96
CA GLN A 72 -5.08 14.71 8.68
C GLN A 72 -5.95 14.53 9.93
N ARG A 73 -5.76 13.45 10.66
CA ARG A 73 -6.49 13.20 11.90
C ARG A 73 -6.20 14.24 12.98
N ILE A 74 -4.94 14.62 13.17
CA ILE A 74 -4.53 15.63 14.16
C ILE A 74 -5.08 17.01 13.79
N ARG A 75 -5.18 17.35 12.51
CA ARG A 75 -5.71 18.62 12.03
C ARG A 75 -7.24 18.71 12.07
N GLY A 76 -7.94 17.63 12.42
CA GLY A 76 -9.40 17.59 12.42
C GLY A 76 -10.03 17.48 11.03
N SER A 77 -9.23 17.31 9.98
CA SER A 77 -9.66 17.09 8.60
C SER A 77 -9.96 15.61 8.32
N ALA A 78 -10.36 14.85 9.35
CA ALA A 78 -10.63 13.43 9.24
C ALA A 78 -11.90 13.16 8.43
N GLY A 79 -11.89 12.08 7.65
CA GLY A 79 -13.08 11.57 6.98
C GLY A 79 -13.03 11.62 5.45
N SER A 80 -11.85 11.60 4.88
CA SER A 80 -11.66 11.49 3.43
C SER A 80 -11.25 10.09 2.98
N MET A 81 -11.40 9.80 1.68
CA MET A 81 -10.91 8.56 1.08
C MET A 81 -9.39 8.50 1.11
N ALA A 82 -8.69 9.62 0.90
CA ALA A 82 -7.24 9.69 0.94
C ALA A 82 -6.70 9.37 2.35
N GLU A 83 -7.35 9.87 3.40
CA GLU A 83 -7.02 9.51 4.80
C GLU A 83 -7.24 8.01 5.05
N ALA A 84 -8.39 7.48 4.63
CA ALA A 84 -8.70 6.06 4.81
C ALA A 84 -7.68 5.18 4.07
N TYR A 85 -7.27 5.57 2.87
CA TYR A 85 -6.24 4.90 2.10
C TYR A 85 -4.89 4.88 2.84
N GLY A 86 -4.44 6.02 3.36
CA GLY A 86 -3.18 6.10 4.12
C GLY A 86 -3.20 5.27 5.41
N TRP A 87 -4.31 5.25 6.15
CA TRP A 87 -4.47 4.36 7.30
C TRP A 87 -4.42 2.88 6.90
N GLY A 88 -5.03 2.54 5.78
CA GLY A 88 -5.02 1.18 5.25
C GLY A 88 -3.62 0.72 4.88
N LYS A 89 -2.85 1.58 4.21
CA LYS A 89 -1.45 1.34 3.87
C LYS A 89 -0.61 1.07 5.12
N LEU A 90 -0.67 1.96 6.11
CA LEU A 90 0.06 1.81 7.36
C LEU A 90 -0.30 0.52 8.10
N SER A 91 -1.60 0.19 8.16
CA SER A 91 -2.06 -1.05 8.82
C SER A 91 -1.61 -2.29 8.06
N GLY A 92 -1.68 -2.26 6.73
CA GLY A 92 -1.23 -3.34 5.87
C GLY A 92 0.27 -3.60 5.97
N MET A 93 1.08 -2.57 6.11
CA MET A 93 2.52 -2.68 6.31
C MET A 93 2.88 -3.38 7.65
N VAL A 94 2.10 -3.15 8.69
CA VAL A 94 2.35 -3.72 10.03
C VAL A 94 1.84 -5.16 10.16
N PHE A 95 0.80 -5.52 9.45
CA PHE A 95 0.10 -6.78 9.60
C PHE A 95 0.97 -8.04 9.32
N PRO A 96 1.73 -8.13 8.22
CA PRO A 96 2.63 -9.26 7.96
C PRO A 96 3.66 -9.44 9.06
N TRP A 97 4.12 -8.35 9.63
CA TRP A 97 5.11 -8.36 10.71
C TRP A 97 4.55 -8.98 12.00
N ILE A 98 3.32 -8.63 12.35
CA ILE A 98 2.62 -9.22 13.50
C ILE A 98 2.41 -10.73 13.27
N ILE A 99 2.04 -11.14 12.07
CA ILE A 99 1.87 -12.56 11.73
C ILE A 99 3.19 -13.32 11.81
N ASP A 100 4.28 -12.78 11.26
CA ASP A 100 5.60 -13.42 11.34
C ASP A 100 6.04 -13.60 12.79
N TRP A 101 5.96 -12.56 13.57
CA TRP A 101 6.33 -12.60 14.98
C TRP A 101 5.46 -13.59 15.78
N GLY A 102 4.13 -13.52 15.62
CA GLY A 102 3.21 -14.41 16.31
C GLY A 102 3.39 -15.89 15.92
N SER A 103 3.62 -16.17 14.65
CA SER A 103 3.85 -17.54 14.17
C SER A 103 5.14 -18.15 14.73
N ARG A 104 6.21 -17.36 14.82
CA ARG A 104 7.47 -17.80 15.43
C ARG A 104 7.33 -18.11 16.92
N MET A 105 6.49 -17.35 17.64
CA MET A 105 6.24 -17.61 19.06
C MET A 105 5.57 -18.97 19.32
N VAL A 106 4.78 -19.48 18.39
CA VAL A 106 4.15 -20.80 18.47
C VAL A 106 4.93 -21.89 17.71
N GLY A 107 6.17 -21.61 17.32
CA GLY A 107 7.05 -22.55 16.63
C GLY A 107 6.70 -22.80 15.16
N ILE A 108 5.84 -21.96 14.58
CA ILE A 108 5.46 -22.03 13.17
C ILE A 108 6.24 -20.96 12.41
N ASN A 109 6.99 -21.35 11.37
CA ASN A 109 7.64 -20.40 10.49
C ASN A 109 6.79 -20.23 9.22
N VAL A 110 5.80 -19.33 9.27
CA VAL A 110 4.86 -19.09 8.17
C VAL A 110 5.59 -18.56 6.92
N TYR A 111 6.66 -17.80 7.11
CA TYR A 111 7.45 -17.22 6.02
C TYR A 111 8.76 -17.95 5.74
N GLY A 112 9.08 -18.96 6.54
CA GLY A 112 10.37 -19.67 6.50
C GLY A 112 10.50 -20.74 5.42
N VAL A 113 9.42 -21.04 4.74
CA VAL A 113 9.45 -21.96 3.61
C VAL A 113 9.87 -21.18 2.39
N GLU A 114 11.20 -21.12 2.14
CA GLU A 114 11.84 -20.69 0.89
C GLU A 114 11.87 -19.19 0.54
N GLY A 115 11.76 -18.26 1.48
CA GLY A 115 12.05 -16.84 1.21
C GLY A 115 11.16 -16.15 0.16
N PHE A 116 10.33 -16.92 -0.54
CA PHE A 116 9.48 -16.54 -1.66
C PHE A 116 8.27 -15.74 -1.23
N TYR A 117 7.67 -16.10 -0.11
CA TYR A 117 6.37 -15.52 0.28
C TYR A 117 6.50 -14.18 1.02
N ILE A 118 7.65 -13.91 1.66
CA ILE A 118 7.81 -12.71 2.49
C ILE A 118 7.71 -11.43 1.66
N PRO A 119 8.51 -11.23 0.59
CA PRO A 119 8.41 -10.04 -0.25
C PRO A 119 7.03 -9.85 -0.84
N PHE A 120 6.42 -10.94 -1.28
CA PHE A 120 5.10 -10.95 -1.88
C PHE A 120 4.00 -10.54 -0.89
N PHE A 121 4.01 -11.08 0.33
CA PHE A 121 3.03 -10.71 1.34
C PHE A 121 3.22 -9.26 1.81
N TYR A 122 4.46 -8.80 1.95
CA TYR A 122 4.74 -7.41 2.31
C TYR A 122 4.29 -6.44 1.21
N ALA A 123 4.63 -6.72 -0.04
CA ALA A 123 4.28 -5.85 -1.16
C ALA A 123 2.77 -5.78 -1.46
N LEU A 124 1.99 -6.79 -1.06
CA LEU A 124 0.54 -6.80 -1.30
C LEU A 124 -0.30 -6.46 -0.07
N SER A 125 0.24 -6.64 1.13
CA SER A 125 -0.54 -6.46 2.35
C SER A 125 -0.88 -5.00 2.62
N ASP A 126 -0.04 -4.07 2.23
CA ASP A 126 -0.28 -2.64 2.31
C ASP A 126 -1.41 -2.21 1.35
N GLN A 127 -1.41 -2.72 0.11
CA GLN A 127 -2.49 -2.51 -0.85
C GLN A 127 -3.79 -3.17 -0.36
N PHE A 128 -3.70 -4.36 0.21
CA PHE A 128 -4.86 -5.02 0.82
C PHE A 128 -5.43 -4.19 1.98
N GLY A 129 -4.57 -3.69 2.86
CA GLY A 129 -4.95 -2.79 3.94
C GLY A 129 -5.65 -1.53 3.44
N ALA A 130 -5.14 -0.90 2.38
CA ALA A 130 -5.75 0.26 1.74
C ALA A 130 -7.16 -0.04 1.21
N ASN A 131 -7.34 -1.21 0.57
CA ASN A 131 -8.65 -1.64 0.05
C ASN A 131 -9.66 -1.91 1.17
N VAL A 132 -9.23 -2.59 2.24
CA VAL A 132 -10.10 -2.84 3.41
C VAL A 132 -10.50 -1.53 4.09
N ALA A 133 -9.56 -0.64 4.32
CA ALA A 133 -9.84 0.66 4.94
C ALA A 133 -10.75 1.53 4.07
N GLY A 134 -10.53 1.56 2.75
CA GLY A 134 -11.39 2.24 1.79
C GLY A 134 -12.81 1.69 1.79
N LEU A 135 -12.97 0.37 1.82
CA LEU A 135 -14.28 -0.27 1.89
C LEU A 135 -15.00 0.02 3.22
N ILE A 136 -14.28 0.03 4.34
CA ILE A 136 -14.84 0.41 5.66
C ILE A 136 -15.28 1.89 5.64
N PHE A 137 -14.48 2.77 5.04
CA PHE A 137 -14.83 4.18 4.87
C PHE A 137 -16.13 4.33 4.06
N LEU A 138 -16.21 3.69 2.91
CA LEU A 138 -17.41 3.69 2.06
C LEU A 138 -18.62 3.09 2.78
N ARG A 139 -18.41 2.05 3.60
CA ARG A 139 -19.49 1.47 4.41
C ARG A 139 -20.03 2.46 5.45
N LYS A 140 -19.15 3.23 6.10
CA LYS A 140 -19.58 4.27 7.04
C LYS A 140 -20.37 5.37 6.33
N LYS A 141 -19.90 5.82 5.17
CA LYS A 141 -20.56 6.85 4.35
C LYS A 141 -21.91 6.38 3.78
N ALA A 142 -21.97 5.19 3.20
CA ALA A 142 -23.15 4.67 2.52
C ALA A 142 -24.22 4.07 3.45
N GLY A 143 -23.87 3.76 4.70
CA GLY A 143 -24.80 3.18 5.67
C GLY A 143 -25.10 1.68 5.46
N ALA A 144 -24.78 1.08 4.30
CA ALA A 144 -25.07 -0.32 3.96
C ALA A 144 -23.93 -0.93 3.13
N TRP A 145 -23.63 -2.22 3.32
CA TRP A 145 -22.56 -2.93 2.60
C TRP A 145 -22.80 -3.00 1.08
N GLY A 146 -24.03 -3.24 0.64
CA GLY A 146 -24.35 -3.31 -0.80
C GLY A 146 -24.05 -1.98 -1.52
N ARG A 147 -24.39 -0.86 -0.90
CA ARG A 147 -24.08 0.47 -1.46
C ARG A 147 -22.57 0.75 -1.41
N ALA A 148 -21.92 0.41 -0.32
CA ALA A 148 -20.46 0.56 -0.18
C ALA A 148 -19.70 -0.23 -1.26
N LEU A 149 -20.10 -1.47 -1.53
CA LEU A 149 -19.50 -2.29 -2.57
C LEU A 149 -19.76 -1.70 -3.97
N SER A 150 -20.95 -1.19 -4.22
CA SER A 150 -21.27 -0.50 -5.47
C SER A 150 -20.43 0.77 -5.68
N GLU A 151 -20.20 1.54 -4.63
CA GLU A 151 -19.33 2.71 -4.68
C GLU A 151 -17.85 2.29 -4.83
N TYR A 152 -17.42 1.25 -4.13
CA TYR A 152 -16.07 0.71 -4.23
C TYR A 152 -15.70 0.31 -5.67
N VAL A 153 -16.56 -0.45 -6.35
CA VAL A 153 -16.28 -0.89 -7.74
C VAL A 153 -16.35 0.27 -8.76
N ARG A 154 -16.88 1.40 -8.37
CA ARG A 154 -16.89 2.63 -9.20
C ARG A 154 -15.77 3.59 -8.84
N HIS A 155 -15.11 3.37 -7.71
CA HIS A 155 -14.07 4.28 -7.23
C HIS A 155 -12.73 3.95 -7.89
N PRO A 156 -12.18 4.85 -8.73
CA PRO A 156 -11.02 4.53 -9.57
C PRO A 156 -9.77 4.20 -8.76
N VAL A 157 -9.56 4.86 -7.62
CA VAL A 157 -8.43 4.59 -6.71
C VAL A 157 -8.53 3.19 -6.11
N MET A 158 -9.74 2.78 -5.69
CA MET A 158 -9.96 1.45 -5.13
C MET A 158 -9.79 0.36 -6.18
N LEU A 159 -10.30 0.58 -7.39
CA LEU A 159 -10.14 -0.37 -8.49
C LEU A 159 -8.69 -0.52 -8.91
N SER A 160 -7.92 0.57 -9.01
CA SER A 160 -6.49 0.48 -9.35
C SER A 160 -5.70 -0.23 -8.26
N SER A 161 -5.98 0.04 -7.00
CA SER A 161 -5.37 -0.65 -5.86
C SER A 161 -5.72 -2.15 -5.83
N ALA A 162 -6.99 -2.51 -6.07
CA ALA A 162 -7.40 -3.91 -6.19
C ALA A 162 -6.76 -4.61 -7.39
N ALA A 163 -6.61 -3.93 -8.52
CA ALA A 163 -5.95 -4.47 -9.70
C ALA A 163 -4.48 -4.83 -9.42
N ILE A 164 -3.76 -4.02 -8.67
CA ILE A 164 -2.38 -4.31 -8.26
C ILE A 164 -2.33 -5.62 -7.46
N ILE A 165 -3.24 -5.81 -6.49
CA ILE A 165 -3.32 -7.04 -5.68
C ILE A 165 -3.58 -8.27 -6.54
N LEU A 166 -4.36 -8.17 -7.60
CA LEU A 166 -4.73 -9.30 -8.45
C LEU A 166 -3.69 -9.61 -9.52
N VAL A 167 -3.13 -8.57 -10.15
CA VAL A 167 -2.21 -8.72 -11.29
C VAL A 167 -0.93 -9.45 -10.89
N VAL A 168 -0.39 -9.18 -9.70
CA VAL A 168 0.87 -9.80 -9.27
C VAL A 168 0.75 -11.31 -9.04
N PRO A 169 -0.21 -11.81 -8.24
CA PRO A 169 -0.38 -13.27 -8.07
C PRO A 169 -0.71 -13.98 -9.37
N ILE A 170 -1.57 -13.40 -10.19
CA ILE A 170 -1.95 -13.98 -11.49
C ILE A 170 -0.72 -14.06 -12.40
N GLY A 171 0.09 -13.01 -12.46
CA GLY A 171 1.33 -13.01 -13.25
C GLY A 171 2.32 -14.07 -12.80
N LEU A 172 2.53 -14.21 -11.49
CA LEU A 172 3.42 -15.24 -10.93
C LEU A 172 2.90 -16.66 -11.15
N LEU A 173 1.59 -16.87 -10.95
CA LEU A 173 0.98 -18.18 -11.24
C LEU A 173 1.11 -18.54 -12.72
N THR A 174 0.85 -17.60 -13.61
CA THR A 174 0.99 -17.80 -15.06
C THR A 174 2.43 -18.14 -15.42
N ALA A 175 3.42 -17.40 -14.90
CA ALA A 175 4.82 -17.70 -15.11
C ALA A 175 5.18 -19.13 -14.66
N ARG A 176 4.70 -19.54 -13.49
CA ARG A 176 4.92 -20.91 -13.00
C ARG A 176 4.27 -21.97 -13.87
N LEU A 177 3.05 -21.75 -14.34
CA LEU A 177 2.35 -22.67 -15.26
C LEU A 177 3.06 -22.79 -16.62
N LEU A 178 3.75 -21.74 -17.05
CA LEU A 178 4.58 -21.73 -18.25
C LEU A 178 5.99 -22.34 -18.03
N GLY A 179 6.26 -22.90 -16.85
CA GLY A 179 7.51 -23.56 -16.52
C GLY A 179 8.65 -22.63 -16.07
N PHE A 180 8.36 -21.35 -15.85
CA PHE A 180 9.33 -20.43 -15.25
C PHE A 180 9.42 -20.68 -13.74
N SER A 181 10.62 -21.08 -13.29
CA SER A 181 10.93 -21.11 -11.85
C SER A 181 11.46 -19.76 -11.44
N PRO A 182 10.73 -18.97 -10.61
CA PRO A 182 11.21 -17.66 -10.22
C PRO A 182 12.47 -17.82 -9.36
N THR A 183 13.54 -17.14 -9.78
CA THR A 183 14.76 -17.02 -9.00
C THR A 183 14.59 -15.93 -7.93
N THR A 184 15.47 -15.89 -6.94
CA THR A 184 15.49 -14.79 -5.94
C THR A 184 15.57 -13.43 -6.62
N GLN A 185 16.31 -13.31 -7.73
CA GLN A 185 16.39 -12.07 -8.51
C GLN A 185 15.06 -11.70 -9.15
N THR A 186 14.33 -12.67 -9.71
CA THR A 186 13.00 -12.46 -10.28
C THR A 186 12.02 -11.97 -9.21
N LEU A 187 12.09 -12.53 -8.01
CA LEU A 187 11.23 -12.13 -6.89
C LEU A 187 11.54 -10.73 -6.40
N THR A 188 12.82 -10.39 -6.27
CA THR A 188 13.23 -9.02 -5.91
C THR A 188 12.79 -8.02 -6.97
N ALA A 189 12.87 -8.37 -8.26
CA ALA A 189 12.37 -7.53 -9.34
C ALA A 189 10.85 -7.34 -9.26
N VAL A 190 10.10 -8.40 -8.98
CA VAL A 190 8.64 -8.34 -8.81
C VAL A 190 8.28 -7.47 -7.60
N GLU A 191 8.94 -7.66 -6.46
CA GLU A 191 8.76 -6.83 -5.27
C GLU A 191 9.01 -5.35 -5.57
N THR A 192 10.13 -5.05 -6.25
CA THR A 192 10.46 -3.68 -6.67
C THR A 192 9.40 -3.10 -7.59
N ILE A 193 8.89 -3.87 -8.57
CA ILE A 193 7.82 -3.42 -9.46
C ILE A 193 6.54 -3.15 -8.67
N VAL A 194 6.16 -4.05 -7.76
CA VAL A 194 4.94 -3.90 -6.96
C VAL A 194 5.04 -2.70 -6.03
N ALA A 195 6.16 -2.53 -5.34
CA ALA A 195 6.41 -1.34 -4.52
C ALA A 195 6.30 -0.06 -5.36
N ASN A 196 6.87 -0.05 -6.57
CA ASN A 196 6.75 1.09 -7.48
C ASN A 196 5.34 1.31 -8.06
N LEU A 197 4.44 0.34 -7.98
CA LEU A 197 3.05 0.51 -8.39
C LEU A 197 2.17 1.14 -7.29
N CYS A 198 2.65 1.22 -6.06
CA CYS A 198 1.90 1.76 -4.93
C CYS A 198 1.49 3.22 -5.10
N TRP A 199 2.22 4.02 -5.87
CA TRP A 199 1.89 5.41 -6.16
C TRP A 199 0.81 5.57 -7.24
N VAL A 200 0.49 4.52 -8.00
CA VAL A 200 -0.51 4.58 -9.09
C VAL A 200 -1.92 4.92 -8.59
N PRO A 201 -2.47 4.31 -7.52
CA PRO A 201 -3.78 4.68 -7.02
C PRO A 201 -3.91 6.15 -6.58
N PRO A 202 -2.98 6.73 -5.78
CA PRO A 202 -3.01 8.16 -5.49
C PRO A 202 -2.91 9.04 -6.73
N LEU A 203 -2.10 8.65 -7.72
CA LEU A 203 -1.98 9.37 -8.99
C LEU A 203 -3.29 9.35 -9.78
N ILE A 204 -3.95 8.20 -9.87
CA ILE A 204 -5.25 8.07 -10.54
C ILE A 204 -6.29 8.95 -9.82
N GLY A 205 -6.32 8.93 -8.49
CA GLY A 205 -7.19 9.79 -7.70
C GLY A 205 -6.99 11.26 -7.99
N TRP A 206 -5.75 11.68 -8.17
CA TRP A 206 -5.42 13.05 -8.54
C TRP A 206 -5.78 13.41 -9.98
N LEU A 207 -5.54 12.50 -10.95
CA LEU A 207 -5.80 12.75 -12.37
C LEU A 207 -7.28 12.75 -12.73
N MET A 208 -8.08 11.89 -12.13
CA MET A 208 -9.47 11.69 -12.51
C MET A 208 -10.42 12.80 -12.05
N ARG A 209 -9.92 13.78 -11.31
CA ARG A 209 -10.74 14.89 -10.81
C ARG A 209 -10.41 16.24 -11.46
N LYS A 210 -9.62 16.18 -12.54
CA LYS A 210 -9.46 17.29 -13.46
C LYS A 210 -10.62 17.30 -14.47
#